data_8950a2b9c9029afc1693fee95f7d47b6
#
_entry.id   8950a2b9c9029afc1693fee95f7d47b6
#
_cell.length_a   1.000
_cell.length_b   1.000
_cell.length_c   1.000
_cell.angle_alpha   90.00
_cell.angle_beta   90.00
_cell.angle_gamma   90.00
#
_symmetry.space_group_name_H-M   'P 1'
#
loop_
_entity.id
_entity.type
_entity.pdbx_description
1 polymer ?
#
loop_
_entity_poly.entity_id
_entity_poly.type
_entity_poly.pdbx_seq_one_letter_code
_entity_poly.pdbx_strand_id
1 'polypeptide(L)'
;LLFLVFGISISYVTMKMKLSHWESLARIALPIGVVALILPVIFGQNINGNRNWIPIGPFTLQPSEFAKLALILYCALQLRKHLERKAKGLQSNAVGMVSIGTVGFLILILLGRDLGTAIIVAGIVFGMLFISGIDLKVLLSISAIFSVGGLALAVTNPARLRRFTAVLDPFAPEVYKLARWQPAHSLMS
;
A
#
# COMPACT_ATOMS: atom_id res chain seq x y z
N LEU A 1 6.42 10.69 -23.11
CA LEU A 1 5.37 11.63 -23.51
C LEU A 1 3.97 11.01 -23.46
N LEU A 2 3.76 9.82 -24.04
CA LEU A 2 2.47 9.11 -24.06
C LEU A 2 1.87 8.90 -22.66
N PHE A 3 2.64 8.41 -21.70
CA PHE A 3 2.18 8.21 -20.31
C PHE A 3 1.83 9.53 -19.61
N LEU A 4 2.52 10.62 -19.93
CA LEU A 4 2.21 11.94 -19.38
C LEU A 4 0.85 12.43 -19.85
N VAL A 5 0.59 12.36 -21.17
CA VAL A 5 -0.70 12.74 -21.76
C VAL A 5 -1.84 11.89 -21.18
N PHE A 6 -1.63 10.58 -21.09
CA PHE A 6 -2.61 9.66 -20.50
C PHE A 6 -2.88 9.98 -19.01
N GLY A 7 -1.83 10.25 -18.24
CA GLY A 7 -1.96 10.62 -16.83
C GLY A 7 -2.72 11.94 -16.62
N ILE A 8 -2.42 12.96 -17.42
CA ILE A 8 -3.14 14.26 -17.38
C ILE A 8 -4.60 14.05 -17.75
N SER A 9 -4.90 13.25 -18.79
CA SER A 9 -6.27 12.98 -19.22
C SER A 9 -7.08 12.28 -18.12
N ILE A 10 -6.51 11.25 -17.47
CA ILE A 10 -7.16 10.56 -16.34
C ILE A 10 -7.37 11.55 -15.19
N SER A 11 -6.38 12.35 -14.83
CA SER A 11 -6.50 13.35 -13.76
C SER A 11 -7.63 14.33 -14.05
N TYR A 12 -7.74 14.81 -15.28
CA TYR A 12 -8.82 15.71 -15.67
C TYR A 12 -10.20 15.07 -15.53
N VAL A 13 -10.35 13.81 -15.98
CA VAL A 13 -11.61 13.06 -15.85
C VAL A 13 -11.97 12.85 -14.39
N THR A 14 -11.02 12.43 -13.56
CA THR A 14 -11.25 12.17 -12.13
C THR A 14 -11.62 13.44 -11.36
N MET A 15 -11.06 14.60 -11.72
CA MET A 15 -11.43 15.90 -11.15
C MET A 15 -12.87 16.32 -11.47
N LYS A 16 -13.40 15.90 -12.63
CA LYS A 16 -14.79 16.20 -13.05
C LYS A 16 -15.82 15.21 -12.50
N MET A 17 -15.41 14.10 -11.93
CA MET A 17 -16.31 13.10 -11.37
C MET A 17 -17.03 13.64 -10.12
N LYS A 18 -18.35 13.42 -10.05
CA LYS A 18 -19.16 13.76 -8.88
C LYS A 18 -18.80 12.81 -7.71
N LEU A 19 -18.91 13.32 -6.48
CA LEU A 19 -18.63 12.54 -5.26
C LEU A 19 -19.47 11.25 -5.19
N SER A 20 -20.71 11.27 -5.70
CA SER A 20 -21.58 10.09 -5.74
C SER A 20 -21.02 8.94 -6.56
N HIS A 21 -20.26 9.22 -7.64
CA HIS A 21 -19.58 8.17 -8.43
C HIS A 21 -18.44 7.54 -7.62
N TRP A 22 -17.66 8.36 -6.89
CA TRP A 22 -16.62 7.89 -5.99
C TRP A 22 -17.16 7.00 -4.87
N GLU A 23 -18.31 7.37 -4.30
CA GLU A 23 -19.00 6.56 -3.28
C GLU A 23 -19.47 5.20 -3.84
N SER A 24 -20.00 5.20 -5.07
CA SER A 24 -20.40 3.95 -5.73
C SER A 24 -19.21 3.06 -6.01
N LEU A 25 -18.11 3.64 -6.49
CA LEU A 25 -16.86 2.91 -6.72
C LEU A 25 -16.27 2.37 -5.41
N ALA A 26 -16.29 3.16 -4.34
CA ALA A 26 -15.79 2.77 -3.02
C ALA A 26 -16.50 1.55 -2.43
N ARG A 27 -17.79 1.33 -2.77
CA ARG A 27 -18.55 0.16 -2.31
C ARG A 27 -18.03 -1.16 -2.87
N ILE A 28 -17.53 -1.15 -4.08
CA ILE A 28 -16.99 -2.34 -4.78
C ILE A 28 -15.45 -2.36 -4.79
N ALA A 29 -14.82 -1.30 -4.27
CA ALA A 29 -13.38 -1.12 -4.33
C ALA A 29 -12.63 -2.24 -3.57
N LEU A 30 -13.09 -2.60 -2.36
CA LEU A 30 -12.42 -3.62 -1.55
C LEU A 30 -12.34 -4.98 -2.26
N PRO A 31 -13.43 -5.59 -2.74
CA PRO A 31 -13.35 -6.86 -3.47
C PRO A 31 -12.51 -6.75 -4.75
N ILE A 32 -12.60 -5.65 -5.49
CA ILE A 32 -11.76 -5.44 -6.68
C ILE A 32 -10.28 -5.40 -6.29
N GLY A 33 -9.93 -4.69 -5.22
CA GLY A 33 -8.57 -4.61 -4.73
C GLY A 33 -8.02 -5.95 -4.25
N VAL A 34 -8.84 -6.77 -3.57
CA VAL A 34 -8.48 -8.13 -3.16
C VAL A 34 -8.20 -9.00 -4.38
N VAL A 35 -9.07 -8.99 -5.38
CA VAL A 35 -8.85 -9.72 -6.64
C VAL A 35 -7.57 -9.25 -7.32
N ALA A 36 -7.33 -7.94 -7.39
CA ALA A 36 -6.11 -7.37 -7.97
C ALA A 36 -4.83 -7.84 -7.26
N LEU A 37 -4.87 -8.05 -5.93
CA LEU A 37 -3.73 -8.56 -5.17
C LEU A 37 -3.53 -10.08 -5.32
N ILE A 38 -4.57 -10.85 -5.58
CA ILE A 38 -4.49 -12.30 -5.80
C ILE A 38 -3.94 -12.60 -7.21
N LEU A 39 -4.28 -11.79 -8.21
CA LEU A 39 -3.86 -12.02 -9.60
C LEU A 39 -2.34 -12.23 -9.76
N PRO A 40 -1.44 -11.40 -9.20
CA PRO A 40 -0.01 -11.62 -9.32
C PRO A 40 0.50 -12.89 -8.64
N VAL A 41 -0.17 -13.35 -7.59
CA VAL A 41 0.19 -14.58 -6.88
C VAL A 41 0.01 -15.79 -7.80
N ILE A 42 -1.04 -15.76 -8.66
CA ILE A 42 -1.39 -16.84 -9.58
C ILE A 42 -0.63 -16.68 -10.92
N PHE A 43 -0.66 -15.49 -11.52
CA PHE A 43 -0.18 -15.21 -12.88
C PHE A 43 1.12 -14.40 -12.93
N GLY A 44 1.62 -13.93 -11.77
CA GLY A 44 2.79 -13.04 -11.71
C GLY A 44 4.09 -13.74 -12.04
N GLN A 45 4.96 -13.02 -12.74
CA GLN A 45 6.35 -13.44 -12.96
C GLN A 45 7.20 -13.12 -11.73
N ASN A 46 8.16 -14.00 -11.46
CA ASN A 46 9.13 -13.78 -10.39
C ASN A 46 10.22 -12.82 -10.89
N ILE A 47 10.12 -11.56 -10.53
CA ILE A 47 11.13 -10.54 -10.86
C ILE A 47 11.87 -10.18 -9.56
N ASN A 48 13.15 -10.46 -9.49
CA ASN A 48 14.00 -10.20 -8.33
C ASN A 48 13.49 -10.80 -7.00
N GLY A 49 12.84 -11.96 -7.06
CA GLY A 49 12.29 -12.65 -5.88
C GLY A 49 10.87 -12.22 -5.48
N ASN A 50 10.29 -11.26 -6.17
CA ASN A 50 8.93 -10.76 -5.94
C ASN A 50 7.98 -11.17 -7.08
N ARG A 51 6.76 -11.60 -6.73
CA ARG A 51 5.70 -11.94 -7.70
C ARG A 51 4.61 -10.89 -7.70
N ASN A 52 4.96 -9.64 -8.08
CA ASN A 52 4.05 -8.50 -8.00
C ASN A 52 3.69 -7.93 -9.37
N TRP A 53 4.30 -8.47 -10.43
CA TRP A 53 4.19 -7.93 -11.77
C TRP A 53 3.51 -8.92 -12.71
N ILE A 54 2.54 -8.43 -13.49
CA ILE A 54 1.88 -9.18 -14.55
C ILE A 54 2.37 -8.62 -15.89
N PRO A 55 2.99 -9.44 -16.75
CA PRO A 55 3.37 -9.01 -18.09
C PRO A 55 2.13 -8.87 -18.97
N ILE A 56 2.00 -7.71 -19.63
CA ILE A 56 0.94 -7.43 -20.60
C ILE A 56 1.62 -6.94 -21.89
N GLY A 57 1.97 -7.87 -22.76
CA GLY A 57 2.73 -7.56 -23.98
C GLY A 57 4.09 -6.93 -23.64
N PRO A 58 4.43 -5.74 -24.20
CA PRO A 58 5.69 -5.05 -23.93
C PRO A 58 5.73 -4.34 -22.56
N PHE A 59 4.62 -4.31 -21.83
CA PHE A 59 4.48 -3.62 -20.56
C PHE A 59 4.33 -4.59 -19.40
N THR A 60 4.69 -4.12 -18.21
CA THR A 60 4.41 -4.83 -16.95
C THR A 60 3.44 -4.01 -16.12
N LEU A 61 2.39 -4.64 -15.62
CA LEU A 61 1.41 -4.03 -14.73
C LEU A 61 1.68 -4.52 -13.30
N GLN A 62 1.62 -3.60 -12.34
CA GLN A 62 1.65 -3.93 -10.91
C GLN A 62 0.25 -3.74 -10.32
N PRO A 63 -0.54 -4.81 -10.13
CA PRO A 63 -1.91 -4.70 -9.64
C PRO A 63 -2.03 -4.09 -8.24
N SER A 64 -0.99 -4.19 -7.41
CA SER A 64 -0.96 -3.56 -6.07
C SER A 64 -1.06 -2.03 -6.11
N GLU A 65 -0.69 -1.37 -7.22
CA GLU A 65 -0.90 0.08 -7.39
C GLU A 65 -2.39 0.43 -7.41
N PHE A 66 -3.18 -0.35 -8.14
CA PHE A 66 -4.64 -0.19 -8.19
C PHE A 66 -5.31 -0.63 -6.88
N ALA A 67 -4.78 -1.69 -6.26
CA ALA A 67 -5.27 -2.17 -4.98
C ALA A 67 -5.10 -1.11 -3.86
N LYS A 68 -4.01 -0.34 -3.86
CA LYS A 68 -3.85 0.80 -2.94
C LYS A 68 -4.97 1.82 -3.08
N LEU A 69 -5.31 2.21 -4.31
CA LEU A 69 -6.41 3.15 -4.56
C LEU A 69 -7.75 2.56 -4.10
N ALA A 70 -7.98 1.28 -4.35
CA ALA A 70 -9.19 0.58 -3.91
C ALA A 70 -9.32 0.60 -2.38
N LEU A 71 -8.23 0.35 -1.66
CA LEU A 71 -8.20 0.40 -0.19
C LEU A 71 -8.46 1.82 0.33
N ILE A 72 -7.85 2.85 -0.27
CA ILE A 72 -8.07 4.24 0.09
C ILE A 72 -9.57 4.60 -0.03
N LEU A 73 -10.20 4.25 -1.15
CA LEU A 73 -11.62 4.51 -1.37
C LEU A 73 -12.50 3.77 -0.35
N TYR A 74 -12.20 2.51 -0.07
CA TYR A 74 -12.90 1.74 0.95
C TYR A 74 -12.77 2.38 2.33
N CYS A 75 -11.55 2.72 2.75
CA CYS A 75 -11.29 3.36 4.04
C CYS A 75 -12.00 4.70 4.14
N ALA A 76 -11.95 5.55 3.10
CA ALA A 76 -12.63 6.82 3.06
C ALA A 76 -14.15 6.68 3.27
N LEU A 77 -14.77 5.69 2.59
CA LEU A 77 -16.19 5.42 2.75
C LEU A 77 -16.56 4.97 4.17
N GLN A 78 -15.75 4.10 4.79
CA GLN A 78 -16.00 3.62 6.15
C GLN A 78 -15.81 4.73 7.18
N LEU A 79 -14.76 5.54 7.03
CA LEU A 79 -14.47 6.65 7.94
C LEU A 79 -15.51 7.77 7.82
N ARG A 80 -15.99 8.06 6.62
CA ARG A 80 -17.13 8.97 6.44
C ARG A 80 -18.36 8.49 7.21
N LYS A 81 -18.74 7.21 7.05
CA LYS A 81 -19.86 6.62 7.81
C LYS A 81 -19.62 6.69 9.32
N HIS A 82 -18.36 6.56 9.77
CA HIS A 82 -18.01 6.72 11.17
C HIS A 82 -18.30 8.14 11.67
N LEU A 83 -17.84 9.15 10.93
CA LEU A 83 -18.06 10.56 11.28
C LEU A 83 -19.56 10.94 11.30
N GLU A 84 -20.30 10.48 10.29
CA GLU A 84 -21.76 10.71 10.22
C GLU A 84 -22.51 10.06 11.40
N ARG A 85 -22.13 8.84 11.81
CA ARG A 85 -22.71 8.16 12.98
C ARG A 85 -22.32 8.84 14.28
N LYS A 86 -21.05 9.22 14.43
CA LYS A 86 -20.54 9.94 15.60
C LYS A 86 -21.27 11.27 15.79
N ALA A 87 -21.52 12.01 14.72
CA ALA A 87 -22.30 13.26 14.77
C ALA A 87 -23.74 13.05 15.24
N LYS A 88 -24.31 11.86 15.05
CA LYS A 88 -25.64 11.46 15.52
C LYS A 88 -25.64 10.80 16.91
N GLY A 89 -24.50 10.75 17.60
CA GLY A 89 -24.36 10.06 18.89
C GLY A 89 -24.45 8.52 18.82
N LEU A 90 -24.32 7.94 17.60
CA LEU A 90 -24.43 6.50 17.38
C LEU A 90 -23.07 5.83 17.39
N GLN A 91 -23.00 4.60 17.91
CA GLN A 91 -21.80 3.78 17.84
C GLN A 91 -21.49 3.36 16.40
N SER A 92 -20.20 3.22 16.08
CA SER A 92 -19.74 2.83 14.77
C SER A 92 -18.57 1.84 14.86
N ASN A 93 -18.68 0.73 14.15
CA ASN A 93 -17.62 -0.29 14.02
C ASN A 93 -16.67 0.00 12.85
N ALA A 94 -16.70 1.19 12.29
CA ALA A 94 -15.93 1.52 11.08
C ALA A 94 -14.41 1.37 11.29
N VAL A 95 -13.89 1.72 12.47
CA VAL A 95 -12.48 1.53 12.80
C VAL A 95 -12.09 0.04 12.71
N GLY A 96 -12.91 -0.85 13.29
CA GLY A 96 -12.71 -2.29 13.18
C GLY A 96 -12.76 -2.78 11.73
N MET A 97 -13.73 -2.30 10.95
CA MET A 97 -13.86 -2.67 9.52
C MET A 97 -12.66 -2.19 8.69
N VAL A 98 -12.18 -0.96 8.92
CA VAL A 98 -10.97 -0.44 8.28
C VAL A 98 -9.75 -1.27 8.68
N SER A 99 -9.60 -1.58 9.96
CA SER A 99 -8.47 -2.39 10.45
C SER A 99 -8.47 -3.79 9.86
N ILE A 100 -9.61 -4.49 9.84
CA ILE A 100 -9.74 -5.84 9.27
C ILE A 100 -9.45 -5.81 7.76
N GLY A 101 -10.02 -4.85 7.02
CA GLY A 101 -9.76 -4.69 5.60
C GLY A 101 -8.28 -4.44 5.31
N THR A 102 -7.65 -3.57 6.09
CA THR A 102 -6.22 -3.25 5.94
C THR A 102 -5.34 -4.46 6.26
N VAL A 103 -5.62 -5.19 7.34
CA VAL A 103 -4.87 -6.41 7.69
C VAL A 103 -4.96 -7.44 6.57
N GLY A 104 -6.15 -7.69 6.03
CA GLY A 104 -6.33 -8.60 4.89
C GLY A 104 -5.51 -8.17 3.67
N PHE A 105 -5.52 -6.88 3.33
CA PHE A 105 -4.69 -6.33 2.24
C PHE A 105 -3.20 -6.49 2.50
N LEU A 106 -2.74 -6.19 3.71
CA LEU A 106 -1.33 -6.33 4.07
C LEU A 106 -0.86 -7.78 4.00
N ILE A 107 -1.67 -8.73 4.44
CA ILE A 107 -1.36 -10.17 4.32
C ILE A 107 -1.16 -10.53 2.84
N LEU A 108 -2.07 -10.12 1.95
CA LEU A 108 -1.96 -10.41 0.52
C LEU A 108 -0.72 -9.77 -0.13
N ILE A 109 -0.40 -8.51 0.22
CA ILE A 109 0.79 -7.81 -0.25
C ILE A 109 2.06 -8.52 0.23
N LEU A 110 2.08 -8.99 1.48
CA LEU A 110 3.22 -9.69 2.07
C LEU A 110 3.40 -11.10 1.48
N LEU A 111 2.33 -11.78 1.07
CA LEU A 111 2.40 -13.03 0.29
C LEU A 111 3.10 -12.79 -1.05
N GLY A 112 2.89 -11.62 -1.69
CA GLY A 112 3.64 -11.17 -2.86
C GLY A 112 5.10 -10.76 -2.58
N ARG A 113 5.53 -10.81 -1.31
CA ARG A 113 6.86 -10.41 -0.82
C ARG A 113 7.18 -8.92 -1.02
N ASP A 114 6.16 -8.07 -1.10
CA ASP A 114 6.29 -6.62 -1.29
C ASP A 114 6.18 -5.86 0.04
N LEU A 115 7.27 -5.83 0.79
CA LEU A 115 7.32 -5.11 2.06
C LEU A 115 7.20 -3.59 1.86
N GLY A 116 7.77 -3.06 0.75
CA GLY A 116 7.73 -1.63 0.46
C GLY A 116 6.30 -1.12 0.29
N THR A 117 5.50 -1.80 -0.53
CA THR A 117 4.08 -1.49 -0.70
C THR A 117 3.29 -1.67 0.60
N ALA A 118 3.62 -2.68 1.42
CA ALA A 118 2.97 -2.88 2.72
C ALA A 118 3.18 -1.69 3.67
N ILE A 119 4.40 -1.16 3.74
CA ILE A 119 4.72 0.02 4.57
C ILE A 119 3.94 1.26 4.08
N ILE A 120 3.91 1.48 2.77
CA ILE A 120 3.17 2.60 2.18
C ILE A 120 1.68 2.50 2.51
N VAL A 121 1.08 1.33 2.34
CA VAL A 121 -0.33 1.07 2.67
C VAL A 121 -0.61 1.32 4.15
N ALA A 122 0.23 0.80 5.04
CA ALA A 122 0.09 1.04 6.47
C ALA A 122 0.16 2.54 6.81
N GLY A 123 1.10 3.28 6.21
CA GLY A 123 1.25 4.72 6.39
C GLY A 123 0.04 5.51 5.90
N ILE A 124 -0.52 5.15 4.74
CA ILE A 124 -1.73 5.79 4.18
C ILE A 124 -2.91 5.58 5.13
N VAL A 125 -3.17 4.35 5.56
CA VAL A 125 -4.29 4.04 6.46
C VAL A 125 -4.11 4.72 7.82
N PHE A 126 -2.89 4.74 8.35
CA PHE A 126 -2.56 5.49 9.57
C PHE A 126 -2.94 6.97 9.43
N GLY A 127 -2.52 7.63 8.35
CA GLY A 127 -2.86 9.02 8.08
C GLY A 127 -4.36 9.26 7.99
N MET A 128 -5.10 8.37 7.31
CA MET A 128 -6.55 8.46 7.19
C MET A 128 -7.26 8.31 8.55
N LEU A 129 -6.83 7.36 9.38
CA LEU A 129 -7.35 7.16 10.74
C LEU A 129 -7.05 8.38 11.62
N PHE A 130 -5.85 8.93 11.52
CA PHE A 130 -5.43 10.13 12.26
C PHE A 130 -6.31 11.35 11.91
N ILE A 131 -6.49 11.64 10.62
CA ILE A 131 -7.31 12.75 10.13
C ILE A 131 -8.78 12.59 10.54
N SER A 132 -9.26 11.35 10.67
CA SER A 132 -10.63 11.05 11.09
C SER A 132 -10.90 11.29 12.57
N GLY A 133 -9.90 11.75 13.35
CA GLY A 133 -10.05 12.08 14.76
C GLY A 133 -10.30 10.84 15.64
N ILE A 134 -9.71 9.70 15.27
CA ILE A 134 -9.72 8.49 16.09
C ILE A 134 -8.76 8.68 17.26
N ASP A 135 -9.12 8.11 18.40
CA ASP A 135 -8.36 8.23 19.64
C ASP A 135 -6.89 7.82 19.41
N LEU A 136 -5.97 8.70 19.82
CA LEU A 136 -4.53 8.52 19.61
C LEU A 136 -4.02 7.21 20.24
N LYS A 137 -4.61 6.78 21.36
CA LYS A 137 -4.24 5.50 21.99
C LYS A 137 -4.52 4.30 21.09
N VAL A 138 -5.68 4.29 20.42
CA VAL A 138 -6.04 3.23 19.45
C VAL A 138 -5.10 3.28 18.26
N LEU A 139 -4.82 4.46 17.74
CA LEU A 139 -3.95 4.68 16.61
C LEU A 139 -2.52 4.19 16.90
N LEU A 140 -1.96 4.54 18.06
CA LEU A 140 -0.63 4.09 18.49
C LEU A 140 -0.58 2.57 18.70
N SER A 141 -1.64 1.97 19.26
CA SER A 141 -1.73 0.51 19.43
C SER A 141 -1.70 -0.22 18.08
N ILE A 142 -2.49 0.25 17.12
CA ILE A 142 -2.51 -0.31 15.75
C ILE A 142 -1.13 -0.15 15.11
N SER A 143 -0.52 1.02 15.22
CA SER A 143 0.80 1.30 14.64
C SER A 143 1.90 0.45 15.27
N ALA A 144 1.85 0.22 16.59
CA ALA A 144 2.80 -0.64 17.27
C ALA A 144 2.71 -2.09 16.75
N ILE A 145 1.50 -2.62 16.59
CA ILE A 145 1.29 -3.97 16.03
C ILE A 145 1.87 -4.08 14.61
N PHE A 146 1.60 -3.10 13.75
CA PHE A 146 2.14 -3.09 12.38
C PHE A 146 3.66 -2.93 12.34
N SER A 147 4.22 -2.10 13.22
CA SER A 147 5.67 -1.88 13.30
C SER A 147 6.40 -3.14 13.78
N VAL A 148 5.90 -3.79 14.83
CA VAL A 148 6.47 -5.05 15.33
C VAL A 148 6.36 -6.17 14.29
N GLY A 149 5.19 -6.32 13.66
CA GLY A 149 5.00 -7.30 12.59
C GLY A 149 5.88 -7.03 11.37
N GLY A 150 6.00 -5.79 10.95
CA GLY A 150 6.86 -5.36 9.84
C GLY A 150 8.35 -5.59 10.12
N LEU A 151 8.82 -5.26 11.32
CA LEU A 151 10.18 -5.53 11.77
C LEU A 151 10.48 -7.04 11.84
N ALA A 152 9.58 -7.83 12.41
CA ALA A 152 9.75 -9.28 12.44
C ALA A 152 9.90 -9.86 11.03
N LEU A 153 9.07 -9.43 10.07
CA LEU A 153 9.16 -9.85 8.68
C LEU A 153 10.40 -9.30 7.94
N ALA A 154 10.90 -8.14 8.32
CA ALA A 154 12.13 -7.59 7.74
C ALA A 154 13.36 -8.40 8.17
N VAL A 155 13.44 -8.76 9.45
CA VAL A 155 14.58 -9.48 10.02
C VAL A 155 14.64 -10.95 9.56
N THR A 156 13.50 -11.58 9.26
CA THR A 156 13.46 -12.98 8.81
C THR A 156 14.04 -13.21 7.40
N ASN A 157 14.27 -12.15 6.61
CA ASN A 157 14.79 -12.29 5.26
C ASN A 157 16.15 -11.59 5.10
N PRO A 158 17.25 -12.33 4.95
CA PRO A 158 18.61 -11.76 4.82
C PRO A 158 18.75 -10.76 3.66
N ALA A 159 18.02 -10.95 2.57
CA ALA A 159 18.05 -10.03 1.42
C ALA A 159 17.41 -8.68 1.74
N ARG A 160 16.43 -8.63 2.65
CA ARG A 160 15.82 -7.40 3.12
C ARG A 160 16.73 -6.68 4.11
N LEU A 161 17.33 -7.42 5.03
CA LEU A 161 18.28 -6.88 5.99
C LEU A 161 19.45 -6.18 5.28
N ARG A 162 19.99 -6.78 4.22
CA ARG A 162 21.04 -6.17 3.39
C ARG A 162 20.62 -4.87 2.70
N ARG A 163 19.35 -4.70 2.35
CA ARG A 163 18.87 -3.41 1.82
C ARG A 163 18.84 -2.32 2.87
N PHE A 164 18.52 -2.66 4.12
CA PHE A 164 18.62 -1.70 5.24
C PHE A 164 20.06 -1.33 5.54
N THR A 165 20.98 -2.29 5.58
CA THR A 165 22.42 -2.00 5.78
C THR A 165 22.98 -1.19 4.62
N ALA A 166 22.54 -1.42 3.39
CA ALA A 166 22.93 -0.63 2.22
C ALA A 166 22.52 0.84 2.28
N VAL A 167 21.46 1.16 3.02
CA VAL A 167 21.04 2.57 3.25
C VAL A 167 21.90 3.22 4.32
N LEU A 168 22.31 2.46 5.34
CA LEU A 168 23.13 2.96 6.45
C LEU A 168 24.60 3.11 6.07
N ASP A 169 25.14 2.17 5.28
CA ASP A 169 26.50 2.21 4.73
C ASP A 169 26.52 1.76 3.26
N PRO A 170 26.27 2.69 2.32
CA PRO A 170 26.22 2.39 0.88
C PRO A 170 27.56 1.92 0.28
N PHE A 171 28.67 2.22 0.97
CA PHE A 171 30.03 1.94 0.48
C PHE A 171 30.67 0.71 1.12
N ALA A 172 29.96 0.00 2.01
CA ALA A 172 30.45 -1.25 2.58
C ALA A 172 30.81 -2.26 1.46
N PRO A 173 31.97 -2.92 1.51
CA PRO A 173 32.44 -3.82 0.44
C PRO A 173 31.47 -4.97 0.10
N GLU A 174 30.73 -5.45 1.10
CA GLU A 174 29.73 -6.49 0.92
C GLU A 174 28.45 -5.98 0.21
N VAL A 175 28.08 -4.73 0.48
CA VAL A 175 26.93 -4.06 -0.12
C VAL A 175 27.23 -3.69 -1.57
N TYR A 176 28.44 -3.21 -1.83
CA TYR A 176 28.90 -2.82 -3.16
C TYR A 176 28.89 -3.98 -4.16
N LYS A 177 29.25 -5.20 -3.73
CA LYS A 177 29.25 -6.40 -4.57
C LYS A 177 27.88 -7.00 -4.83
N LEU A 178 26.92 -6.86 -3.91
CA LEU A 178 25.66 -7.62 -3.90
C LEU A 178 24.40 -6.77 -4.14
N ALA A 179 24.37 -5.52 -3.70
CA ALA A 179 23.20 -4.63 -3.80
C ALA A 179 23.24 -3.71 -5.02
N ARG A 180 24.10 -4.02 -5.99
CA ARG A 180 24.19 -3.34 -7.29
C ARG A 180 23.75 -1.88 -7.32
N TRP A 181 24.74 -0.96 -7.21
CA TRP A 181 24.79 0.28 -7.97
C TRP A 181 23.86 1.44 -7.60
N GLN A 182 22.58 1.24 -7.31
CA GLN A 182 21.65 2.37 -7.23
C GLN A 182 21.91 3.36 -6.09
N PRO A 183 22.12 2.97 -4.82
CA PRO A 183 22.39 3.93 -3.76
C PRO A 183 23.74 4.63 -3.90
N ALA A 184 24.80 3.90 -4.30
CA ALA A 184 26.13 4.47 -4.45
C ALA A 184 26.21 5.43 -5.64
N HIS A 185 25.59 5.10 -6.78
CA HIS A 185 25.56 5.97 -7.95
C HIS A 185 24.73 7.23 -7.75
N SER A 186 23.62 7.16 -7.01
CA SER A 186 22.81 8.35 -6.71
C SER A 186 23.51 9.35 -5.77
N LEU A 187 24.54 8.89 -5.05
CA LEU A 187 25.36 9.77 -4.19
C LEU A 187 26.61 10.30 -4.91
N MET A 188 26.99 9.71 -6.06
CA MET A 188 28.15 10.14 -6.86
C MET A 188 27.77 11.02 -8.06
N SER A 189 26.50 11.13 -8.40
CA SER A 189 25.93 12.02 -9.43
C SER A 189 25.53 13.35 -8.86
#